data_ec98f79446716c98b7802c95c9cfdb94
#
_entry.id   ec98f79446716c98b7802c95c9cfdb94
#
_cell.length_a   1.000
_cell.length_b   1.000
_cell.length_c   1.000
_cell.angle_alpha   90.00
_cell.angle_beta   90.00
_cell.angle_gamma   90.00
#
_symmetry.space_group_name_H-M   'P 1'
#
loop_
_entity.id
_entity.type
_entity.pdbx_description
1 polymer ?
#
loop_
_entity_poly.entity_id
_entity_poly.type
_entity_poly.pdbx_seq_one_letter_code
_entity_poly.pdbx_strand_id
1 'polypeptide(L)'
;MITGSIDYCAIGQRLRAYRIAASLRAEDVAESLRISRAAVYRLEKGEIVKIETLERLANLLQTSLASLLGIDTEYYSSGEGFFERMRQLEEQSTHIYSHFDPFSFLLTSPNYLSHLTMMLGESSQTLDLQKYATTLSILKDRKTQFYQSVPKVINLISLRNVERFLHIGLVGNLNLSPGRKSERMLLAREEVYHLIALLEQQSFAPTIAITQHAIPSITFQIFYQNDNPISLAISPFRLGELPNVTTGIASITSSYDAIKRYRLLFDKLWQDSAKDQQAIDLLKATLEKF
;
A
#
# COMPACT_ATOMS: atom_id res chain seq x y z
N MET A 1 -0.35 18.88 -25.17
CA MET A 1 -0.22 20.12 -24.38
C MET A 1 -0.85 19.82 -23.03
N ILE A 2 -0.03 19.71 -21.99
CA ILE A 2 -0.52 19.50 -20.62
C ILE A 2 -0.94 20.89 -20.12
N THR A 3 -2.22 21.21 -20.25
CA THR A 3 -2.83 22.35 -19.54
C THR A 3 -3.10 21.94 -18.09
N GLY A 4 -2.03 21.70 -17.34
CA GLY A 4 -2.17 21.35 -15.93
C GLY A 4 -2.38 22.59 -15.10
N SER A 5 -3.60 22.89 -14.69
CA SER A 5 -3.81 23.71 -13.50
C SER A 5 -3.17 23.03 -12.30
N ILE A 6 -2.49 23.82 -11.45
CA ILE A 6 -1.92 23.31 -10.20
C ILE A 6 -3.06 22.72 -9.35
N ASP A 7 -2.98 21.43 -9.03
CA ASP A 7 -3.93 20.77 -8.12
C ASP A 7 -3.49 21.02 -6.67
N TYR A 8 -4.04 22.06 -6.07
CA TYR A 8 -3.74 22.43 -4.68
C TYR A 8 -4.22 21.38 -3.67
N CYS A 9 -5.30 20.64 -3.98
CA CYS A 9 -5.78 19.58 -3.11
C CYS A 9 -4.75 18.43 -3.07
N ALA A 10 -4.22 18.01 -4.23
CA ALA A 10 -3.16 17.02 -4.30
C ALA A 10 -1.86 17.47 -3.60
N ILE A 11 -1.51 18.76 -3.66
CA ILE A 11 -0.39 19.31 -2.89
C ILE A 11 -0.65 19.18 -1.38
N GLY A 12 -1.85 19.53 -0.91
CA GLY A 12 -2.22 19.42 0.50
C GLY A 12 -2.20 17.96 0.99
N GLN A 13 -2.63 17.02 0.18
CA GLN A 13 -2.58 15.58 0.48
C GLN A 13 -1.13 15.09 0.61
N ARG A 14 -0.23 15.48 -0.29
CA ARG A 14 1.20 15.14 -0.19
C ARG A 14 1.82 15.75 1.06
N LEU A 15 1.50 17.02 1.36
CA LEU A 15 1.95 17.70 2.57
C LEU A 15 1.58 16.87 3.82
N ARG A 16 0.34 16.41 3.93
CA ARG A 16 -0.10 15.55 5.04
C ARG A 16 0.69 14.25 5.09
N ALA A 17 0.87 13.57 3.95
CA ALA A 17 1.60 12.31 3.89
C ALA A 17 3.07 12.48 4.31
N TYR A 18 3.75 13.52 3.85
CA TYR A 18 5.12 13.85 4.27
C TYR A 18 5.22 14.24 5.74
N ARG A 19 4.24 14.99 6.28
CA ARG A 19 4.20 15.31 7.72
C ARG A 19 4.10 14.03 8.56
N ILE A 20 3.24 13.11 8.18
CA ILE A 20 3.10 11.81 8.85
C ILE A 20 4.41 11.01 8.71
N ALA A 21 5.02 10.98 7.53
CA ALA A 21 6.31 10.32 7.30
C ALA A 21 7.45 10.89 8.18
N ALA A 22 7.41 12.19 8.45
CA ALA A 22 8.34 12.86 9.36
C ALA A 22 7.99 12.68 10.85
N SER A 23 6.93 11.94 11.18
CA SER A 23 6.41 11.75 12.55
C SER A 23 6.07 13.08 13.25
N LEU A 24 5.67 14.11 12.49
CA LEU A 24 5.29 15.44 13.02
C LEU A 24 3.78 15.54 13.22
N ARG A 25 3.37 16.12 14.35
CA ARG A 25 1.98 16.53 14.57
C ARG A 25 1.71 17.87 13.87
N ALA A 26 0.43 18.18 13.65
CA ALA A 26 0.07 19.48 13.07
C ALA A 26 0.52 20.67 13.93
N GLU A 27 0.59 20.48 15.24
CA GLU A 27 1.12 21.42 16.21
C GLU A 27 2.61 21.73 15.98
N ASP A 28 3.40 20.69 15.75
CA ASP A 28 4.86 20.81 15.54
C ASP A 28 5.16 21.63 14.26
N VAL A 29 4.38 21.39 13.20
CA VAL A 29 4.44 22.16 11.95
C VAL A 29 3.99 23.61 12.17
N ALA A 30 2.89 23.80 12.91
CA ALA A 30 2.36 25.14 13.22
C ALA A 30 3.37 26.00 13.96
N GLU A 31 4.04 25.44 14.98
CA GLU A 31 5.09 26.10 15.74
C GLU A 31 6.29 26.46 14.85
N SER A 32 6.80 25.51 14.07
CA SER A 32 7.96 25.71 13.19
C SER A 32 7.72 26.77 12.12
N LEU A 33 6.50 26.89 11.60
CA LEU A 33 6.14 27.87 10.59
C LEU A 33 5.59 29.19 11.18
N ARG A 34 5.35 29.23 12.48
CA ARG A 34 4.70 30.36 13.18
C ARG A 34 3.29 30.66 12.64
N ILE A 35 2.50 29.63 12.44
CA ILE A 35 1.10 29.72 12.00
C ILE A 35 0.20 28.96 12.99
N SER A 36 -1.12 29.11 12.85
CA SER A 36 -2.04 28.34 13.68
C SER A 36 -2.17 26.89 13.24
N ARG A 37 -2.48 25.98 14.16
CA ARG A 37 -2.82 24.57 13.86
C ARG A 37 -3.95 24.48 12.81
N ALA A 38 -4.96 25.35 12.90
CA ALA A 38 -6.05 25.40 11.93
C ALA A 38 -5.53 25.77 10.52
N ALA A 39 -4.49 26.62 10.42
CA ALA A 39 -3.87 26.93 9.14
C ALA A 39 -3.16 25.71 8.54
N VAL A 40 -2.49 24.88 9.35
CA VAL A 40 -1.89 23.62 8.86
C VAL A 40 -2.94 22.70 8.25
N TYR A 41 -4.07 22.50 8.91
CA TYR A 41 -5.17 21.66 8.35
C TYR A 41 -5.78 22.27 7.08
N ARG A 42 -5.84 23.60 6.94
CA ARG A 42 -6.27 24.24 5.70
C ARG A 42 -5.28 24.03 4.57
N LEU A 43 -3.98 24.12 4.86
CA LEU A 43 -2.93 23.78 3.89
C LEU A 43 -3.04 22.32 3.42
N GLU A 44 -3.29 21.39 4.33
CA GLU A 44 -3.49 19.98 4.02
C GLU A 44 -4.78 19.71 3.20
N LYS A 45 -5.74 20.64 3.22
CA LYS A 45 -6.94 20.61 2.38
C LYS A 45 -6.78 21.35 1.04
N GLY A 46 -5.61 21.90 0.76
CA GLY A 46 -5.32 22.55 -0.52
C GLY A 46 -5.60 24.05 -0.56
N GLU A 47 -5.63 24.74 0.59
CA GLU A 47 -5.65 26.21 0.53
C GLU A 47 -4.39 26.74 -0.15
N ILE A 48 -4.58 27.79 -0.96
CA ILE A 48 -3.49 28.47 -1.68
C ILE A 48 -2.53 29.08 -0.68
N VAL A 49 -1.25 28.82 -0.86
CA VAL A 49 -0.17 29.30 -0.03
C VAL A 49 0.92 29.92 -0.88
N LYS A 50 1.67 30.86 -0.31
CA LYS A 50 2.84 31.42 -0.98
C LYS A 50 3.91 30.35 -1.21
N ILE A 51 4.64 30.45 -2.31
CA ILE A 51 5.67 29.47 -2.68
C ILE A 51 6.78 29.38 -1.62
N GLU A 52 7.10 30.50 -0.96
CA GLU A 52 8.08 30.53 0.12
C GLU A 52 7.63 29.71 1.34
N THR A 53 6.32 29.60 1.56
CA THR A 53 5.77 28.75 2.63
C THR A 53 5.87 27.28 2.23
N LEU A 54 5.63 26.95 0.96
CA LEU A 54 5.82 25.58 0.45
C LEU A 54 7.29 25.15 0.52
N GLU A 55 8.23 26.06 0.22
CA GLU A 55 9.67 25.79 0.34
C GLU A 55 10.08 25.53 1.80
N ARG A 56 9.58 26.34 2.74
CA ARG A 56 9.83 26.13 4.18
C ARG A 56 9.20 24.82 4.67
N LEU A 57 8.01 24.46 4.17
CA LEU A 57 7.38 23.17 4.45
C LEU A 57 8.20 22.02 3.87
N ALA A 58 8.65 22.09 2.62
CA ALA A 58 9.47 21.08 1.99
C ALA A 58 10.76 20.82 2.81
N ASN A 59 11.44 21.89 3.24
CA ASN A 59 12.63 21.81 4.08
C ASN A 59 12.32 21.16 5.45
N LEU A 60 11.25 21.57 6.13
CA LEU A 60 10.82 21.00 7.42
C LEU A 60 10.48 19.50 7.29
N LEU A 61 9.83 19.13 6.19
CA LEU A 61 9.40 17.76 5.90
C LEU A 61 10.48 16.91 5.23
N GLN A 62 11.70 17.44 5.08
CA GLN A 62 12.84 16.77 4.46
C GLN A 62 12.52 16.20 3.05
N THR A 63 11.79 16.95 2.25
CA THR A 63 11.45 16.63 0.87
C THR A 63 11.81 17.78 -0.08
N SER A 64 11.73 17.55 -1.40
CA SER A 64 11.92 18.62 -2.37
C SER A 64 10.61 19.37 -2.63
N LEU A 65 10.72 20.65 -3.02
CA LEU A 65 9.56 21.40 -3.48
C LEU A 65 8.90 20.74 -4.70
N ALA A 66 9.71 20.16 -5.60
CA ALA A 66 9.22 19.43 -6.77
C ALA A 66 8.38 18.21 -6.39
N SER A 67 8.82 17.41 -5.41
CA SER A 67 8.05 16.27 -4.87
C SER A 67 6.76 16.74 -4.21
N LEU A 68 6.80 17.83 -3.44
CA LEU A 68 5.61 18.40 -2.79
C LEU A 68 4.59 18.90 -3.81
N LEU A 69 5.07 19.54 -4.89
CA LEU A 69 4.23 20.00 -5.99
C LEU A 69 3.73 18.85 -6.90
N GLY A 70 4.34 17.66 -6.81
CA GLY A 70 3.98 16.49 -7.61
C GLY A 70 4.43 16.57 -9.06
N ILE A 71 5.46 17.35 -9.35
CA ILE A 71 6.08 17.46 -10.68
C ILE A 71 7.25 16.48 -10.85
N ASP A 72 7.59 15.75 -9.78
CA ASP A 72 8.63 14.74 -9.74
C ASP A 72 8.15 13.51 -8.94
N THR A 73 9.03 12.53 -8.74
CA THR A 73 8.75 11.35 -7.94
C THR A 73 8.74 11.69 -6.44
N GLU A 74 7.68 11.28 -5.76
CA GLU A 74 7.57 11.34 -4.30
C GLU A 74 8.36 10.17 -3.70
N TYR A 75 9.15 10.39 -2.64
CA TYR A 75 9.89 9.35 -1.93
C TYR A 75 9.49 9.29 -0.47
N TYR A 76 9.27 8.09 0.05
CA TYR A 76 8.88 7.83 1.43
C TYR A 76 9.83 6.82 2.06
N SER A 77 10.54 7.24 3.12
CA SER A 77 11.45 6.37 3.90
C SER A 77 10.75 5.70 5.09
N SER A 78 9.46 5.97 5.29
CA SER A 78 8.66 5.35 6.34
C SER A 78 7.34 4.80 5.80
N GLY A 79 6.88 3.70 6.38
CA GLY A 79 5.61 3.08 6.00
C GLY A 79 4.40 3.98 6.26
N GLU A 80 4.39 4.74 7.36
CA GLU A 80 3.26 5.59 7.73
C GLU A 80 2.92 6.61 6.63
N GLY A 81 3.92 7.36 6.17
CA GLY A 81 3.72 8.35 5.12
C GLY A 81 3.33 7.71 3.80
N PHE A 82 3.98 6.58 3.45
CA PHE A 82 3.65 5.82 2.25
C PHE A 82 2.21 5.29 2.30
N PHE A 83 1.80 4.63 3.39
CA PHE A 83 0.45 4.06 3.50
C PHE A 83 -0.64 5.13 3.57
N GLU A 84 -0.37 6.31 4.18
CA GLU A 84 -1.29 7.44 4.11
C GLU A 84 -1.44 7.93 2.65
N ARG A 85 -0.34 8.02 1.90
CA ARG A 85 -0.40 8.41 0.50
C ARG A 85 -1.15 7.38 -0.35
N MET A 86 -0.96 6.09 -0.08
CA MET A 86 -1.72 5.00 -0.70
C MET A 86 -3.22 5.15 -0.43
N ARG A 87 -3.63 5.43 0.82
CA ARG A 87 -5.03 5.67 1.20
C ARG A 87 -5.65 6.79 0.36
N GLN A 88 -4.93 7.90 0.19
CA GLN A 88 -5.39 9.05 -0.61
C GLN A 88 -5.53 8.69 -2.10
N LEU A 89 -4.60 7.92 -2.66
CA LEU A 89 -4.67 7.47 -4.05
C LEU A 89 -5.81 6.45 -4.26
N GLU A 90 -6.02 5.54 -3.33
CA GLU A 90 -7.12 4.56 -3.36
C GLU A 90 -8.48 5.26 -3.34
N GLU A 91 -8.63 6.34 -2.54
CA GLU A 91 -9.86 7.14 -2.46
C GLU A 91 -10.24 7.80 -3.79
N GLN A 92 -9.25 8.22 -4.57
CA GLN A 92 -9.45 8.90 -5.84
C GLN A 92 -9.59 7.93 -7.03
N SER A 93 -9.29 6.65 -6.81
CA SER A 93 -9.18 5.68 -7.89
C SER A 93 -10.50 4.99 -8.18
N THR A 94 -10.80 4.82 -9.47
CA THR A 94 -11.89 3.95 -9.94
C THR A 94 -11.43 2.51 -10.07
N HIS A 95 -10.16 2.30 -10.43
CA HIS A 95 -9.56 0.98 -10.49
C HIS A 95 -8.05 1.01 -10.23
N ILE A 96 -7.51 -0.11 -9.75
CA ILE A 96 -6.13 -0.27 -9.30
C ILE A 96 -5.59 -1.58 -9.86
N TYR A 97 -4.47 -1.51 -10.61
CA TYR A 97 -3.69 -2.67 -10.99
C TYR A 97 -2.62 -2.92 -9.94
N SER A 98 -2.58 -4.12 -9.40
CA SER A 98 -1.78 -4.39 -8.21
C SER A 98 -0.99 -5.69 -8.35
N HIS A 99 0.30 -5.62 -8.00
CA HIS A 99 1.15 -6.77 -7.73
C HIS A 99 1.80 -6.59 -6.36
N PHE A 100 1.36 -7.40 -5.40
CA PHE A 100 1.85 -7.42 -4.03
C PHE A 100 2.27 -8.81 -3.58
N ASP A 101 3.15 -8.88 -2.60
CA ASP A 101 3.69 -10.07 -2.00
C ASP A 101 3.17 -10.24 -0.55
N PRO A 102 2.44 -11.30 -0.22
CA PRO A 102 1.98 -12.40 -1.09
C PRO A 102 0.81 -11.97 -2.00
N PHE A 103 -0.04 -11.05 -1.55
CA PHE A 103 -1.16 -10.42 -2.24
C PHE A 103 -1.52 -9.08 -1.59
N SER A 104 -2.36 -8.30 -2.24
CA SER A 104 -2.73 -6.97 -1.76
C SER A 104 -3.38 -7.02 -0.37
N PHE A 105 -2.97 -6.11 0.52
CA PHE A 105 -3.59 -5.91 1.83
C PHE A 105 -5.10 -5.69 1.75
N LEU A 106 -5.60 -5.05 0.70
CA LEU A 106 -7.04 -4.82 0.51
C LEU A 106 -7.83 -6.13 0.33
N LEU A 107 -7.17 -7.21 -0.09
CA LEU A 107 -7.77 -8.54 -0.29
C LEU A 107 -7.67 -9.46 0.92
N THR A 108 -7.01 -9.04 1.99
CA THR A 108 -6.89 -9.85 3.21
C THR A 108 -8.22 -9.91 3.98
N SER A 109 -8.37 -10.90 4.86
CA SER A 109 -9.55 -11.07 5.69
C SER A 109 -9.81 -9.88 6.63
N PRO A 110 -11.01 -9.73 7.20
CA PRO A 110 -11.28 -8.73 8.24
C PRO A 110 -10.37 -8.87 9.47
N ASN A 111 -9.91 -10.09 9.77
CA ASN A 111 -9.07 -10.40 10.94
C ASN A 111 -7.59 -10.05 10.71
N TYR A 112 -7.19 -9.76 9.48
CA TYR A 112 -5.78 -9.58 9.13
C TYR A 112 -5.05 -8.49 9.92
N LEU A 113 -5.74 -7.41 10.27
CA LEU A 113 -5.15 -6.35 11.11
C LEU A 113 -4.74 -6.85 12.49
N SER A 114 -5.49 -7.78 13.08
CA SER A 114 -5.12 -8.40 14.35
C SER A 114 -3.88 -9.29 14.20
N HIS A 115 -3.81 -10.05 13.09
CA HIS A 115 -2.63 -10.85 12.76
C HIS A 115 -1.41 -9.98 12.52
N LEU A 116 -1.55 -8.89 11.78
CA LEU A 116 -0.47 -7.95 11.51
C LEU A 116 0.02 -7.27 12.80
N THR A 117 -0.89 -6.89 13.70
CA THR A 117 -0.52 -6.34 15.02
C THR A 117 0.34 -7.31 15.81
N MET A 118 -0.04 -8.59 15.82
CA MET A 118 0.71 -9.65 16.47
C MET A 118 2.10 -9.83 15.83
N MET A 119 2.19 -9.89 14.49
CA MET A 119 3.47 -10.03 13.77
C MET A 119 4.40 -8.84 14.03
N LEU A 120 3.89 -7.61 14.00
CA LEU A 120 4.68 -6.41 14.31
C LEU A 120 5.16 -6.41 15.76
N GLY A 121 4.34 -6.89 16.72
CA GLY A 121 4.74 -7.08 18.11
C GLY A 121 5.86 -8.11 18.28
N GLU A 122 5.90 -9.16 17.46
CA GLU A 122 6.98 -10.16 17.47
C GLU A 122 8.28 -9.65 16.86
N SER A 123 8.22 -8.72 15.91
CA SER A 123 9.39 -8.17 15.21
C SER A 123 10.03 -6.98 15.93
N SER A 124 9.33 -6.34 16.88
CA SER A 124 9.75 -5.08 17.46
C SER A 124 10.84 -5.23 18.54
N GLN A 125 11.92 -4.54 18.33
CA GLN A 125 12.72 -3.98 19.41
C GLN A 125 12.01 -2.70 19.88
N THR A 126 11.87 -2.50 21.18
CA THR A 126 11.00 -1.60 21.96
C THR A 126 10.81 -0.13 21.51
N LEU A 127 11.42 0.35 20.47
CA LEU A 127 11.46 1.77 20.07
C LEU A 127 10.36 2.23 19.09
N ASP A 128 9.61 1.32 18.45
CA ASP A 128 8.74 1.67 17.33
C ASP A 128 7.23 1.50 17.59
N LEU A 129 6.79 1.27 18.85
CA LEU A 129 5.38 1.01 19.17
C LEU A 129 4.43 2.11 18.70
N GLN A 130 4.84 3.38 18.80
CA GLN A 130 4.00 4.50 18.35
C GLN A 130 3.88 4.57 16.82
N LYS A 131 4.94 4.27 16.08
CA LYS A 131 4.93 4.18 14.61
C LYS A 131 4.03 3.05 14.15
N TYR A 132 4.12 1.87 14.79
CA TYR A 132 3.24 0.76 14.48
C TYR A 132 1.77 1.09 14.74
N ALA A 133 1.45 1.79 15.84
CA ALA A 133 0.09 2.22 16.13
C ALA A 133 -0.47 3.17 15.04
N THR A 134 0.34 4.13 14.58
CA THR A 134 -0.01 5.03 13.47
C THR A 134 -0.22 4.26 12.18
N THR A 135 0.71 3.36 11.82
CA THR A 135 0.59 2.50 10.65
C THR A 135 -0.69 1.67 10.68
N LEU A 136 -0.97 1.00 11.80
CA LEU A 136 -2.17 0.16 11.95
C LEU A 136 -3.46 0.99 11.85
N SER A 137 -3.48 2.22 12.40
CA SER A 137 -4.62 3.14 12.24
C SER A 137 -4.86 3.49 10.77
N ILE A 138 -3.81 3.86 10.02
CA ILE A 138 -3.92 4.17 8.59
C ILE A 138 -4.39 2.95 7.79
N LEU A 139 -3.86 1.77 8.09
CA LEU A 139 -4.26 0.52 7.43
C LEU A 139 -5.73 0.17 7.71
N LYS A 140 -6.20 0.40 8.95
CA LYS A 140 -7.61 0.24 9.30
C LYS A 140 -8.50 1.19 8.48
N ASP A 141 -8.10 2.46 8.36
CA ASP A 141 -8.84 3.45 7.59
C ASP A 141 -8.88 3.08 6.10
N ARG A 142 -7.75 2.62 5.52
CA ARG A 142 -7.68 2.13 4.13
C ARG A 142 -8.67 0.98 3.91
N LYS A 143 -8.72 0.01 4.82
CA LYS A 143 -9.62 -1.14 4.70
C LYS A 143 -11.09 -0.75 4.84
N THR A 144 -11.40 0.13 5.79
CA THR A 144 -12.76 0.67 5.98
C THR A 144 -13.22 1.41 4.72
N GLN A 145 -12.37 2.27 4.17
CA GLN A 145 -12.66 3.02 2.97
C GLN A 145 -12.81 2.13 1.73
N PHE A 146 -11.99 1.10 1.60
CA PHE A 146 -12.10 0.11 0.53
C PHE A 146 -13.49 -0.54 0.49
N TYR A 147 -14.04 -0.93 1.64
CA TYR A 147 -15.40 -1.49 1.72
C TYR A 147 -16.51 -0.47 1.44
N GLN A 148 -16.26 0.83 1.58
CA GLN A 148 -17.24 1.89 1.33
C GLN A 148 -17.26 2.35 -0.13
N SER A 149 -16.10 2.53 -0.75
CA SER A 149 -15.95 3.11 -2.10
C SER A 149 -15.65 2.10 -3.20
N VAL A 150 -15.26 0.88 -2.83
CA VAL A 150 -15.00 -0.29 -3.69
C VAL A 150 -14.37 0.05 -5.05
N PRO A 151 -13.13 0.57 -5.13
CA PRO A 151 -12.44 0.65 -6.40
C PRO A 151 -12.24 -0.77 -6.95
N LYS A 152 -12.34 -0.95 -8.26
CA LYS A 152 -12.07 -2.24 -8.88
C LYS A 152 -10.58 -2.57 -8.74
N VAL A 153 -10.25 -3.57 -7.94
CA VAL A 153 -8.86 -4.02 -7.76
C VAL A 153 -8.58 -5.21 -8.67
N ILE A 154 -7.56 -5.06 -9.51
CA ILE A 154 -7.10 -6.07 -10.47
C ILE A 154 -5.73 -6.54 -9.98
N ASN A 155 -5.70 -7.75 -9.41
CA ASN A 155 -4.52 -8.28 -8.72
C ASN A 155 -3.85 -9.40 -9.49
N LEU A 156 -2.53 -9.26 -9.66
CA LEU A 156 -1.65 -10.31 -10.10
C LEU A 156 -0.92 -10.90 -8.89
N ILE A 157 -1.12 -12.18 -8.62
CA ILE A 157 -0.57 -12.90 -7.48
C ILE A 157 0.37 -14.00 -8.00
N SER A 158 1.54 -14.14 -7.38
CA SER A 158 2.45 -15.24 -7.65
C SER A 158 2.08 -16.47 -6.83
N LEU A 159 1.89 -17.60 -7.48
CA LEU A 159 1.69 -18.87 -6.78
C LEU A 159 2.86 -19.19 -5.84
N ARG A 160 4.09 -18.94 -6.28
CA ARG A 160 5.30 -19.11 -5.46
C ARG A 160 5.29 -18.29 -4.18
N ASN A 161 4.75 -17.06 -4.25
CA ASN A 161 4.63 -16.22 -3.06
C ASN A 161 3.56 -16.75 -2.11
N VAL A 162 2.47 -17.31 -2.64
CA VAL A 162 1.43 -17.99 -1.83
C VAL A 162 2.02 -19.25 -1.18
N GLU A 163 2.77 -20.07 -1.90
CA GLU A 163 3.45 -21.25 -1.34
C GLU A 163 4.41 -20.87 -0.21
N ARG A 164 5.22 -19.83 -0.41
CA ARG A 164 6.12 -19.31 0.63
C ARG A 164 5.34 -18.81 1.86
N PHE A 165 4.26 -18.07 1.64
CA PHE A 165 3.38 -17.56 2.68
C PHE A 165 2.76 -18.68 3.51
N LEU A 166 2.28 -19.76 2.88
CA LEU A 166 1.74 -20.94 3.54
C LEU A 166 2.82 -21.69 4.33
N HIS A 167 4.04 -21.80 3.78
CA HIS A 167 5.15 -22.51 4.42
C HIS A 167 5.71 -21.78 5.64
N ILE A 168 5.81 -20.44 5.57
CA ILE A 168 6.34 -19.61 6.65
C ILE A 168 5.27 -19.32 7.70
N GLY A 169 4.04 -19.05 7.27
CA GLY A 169 2.94 -18.63 8.14
C GLY A 169 2.97 -17.12 8.45
N LEU A 170 1.97 -16.63 9.17
CA LEU A 170 1.85 -15.24 9.62
C LEU A 170 2.75 -14.97 10.83
N VAL A 171 4.05 -14.82 10.59
CA VAL A 171 5.07 -14.63 11.62
C VAL A 171 5.74 -13.26 11.52
N GLY A 172 6.06 -12.65 12.66
CA GLY A 172 6.85 -11.43 12.77
C GLY A 172 8.34 -11.69 12.84
N ASN A 173 8.76 -12.88 13.30
CA ASN A 173 10.14 -13.36 13.27
C ASN A 173 10.15 -14.89 13.09
N LEU A 174 11.33 -15.44 12.76
CA LEU A 174 11.48 -16.87 12.50
C LEU A 174 11.74 -17.71 13.76
N ASN A 175 12.02 -17.06 14.91
CA ASN A 175 12.40 -17.73 16.17
C ASN A 175 11.17 -18.10 17.01
N LEU A 176 10.17 -18.71 16.39
CA LEU A 176 8.99 -19.19 17.09
C LEU A 176 9.14 -20.68 17.46
N SER A 177 8.52 -21.08 18.56
CA SER A 177 8.42 -22.49 18.92
C SER A 177 7.64 -23.27 17.84
N PRO A 178 7.89 -24.57 17.65
CA PRO A 178 7.20 -25.37 16.63
C PRO A 178 5.68 -25.28 16.69
N GLY A 179 5.09 -25.31 17.88
CA GLY A 179 3.64 -25.20 18.06
C GLY A 179 3.09 -23.85 17.62
N ARG A 180 3.77 -22.73 17.96
CA ARG A 180 3.38 -21.40 17.47
C ARG A 180 3.54 -21.29 15.95
N LYS A 181 4.61 -21.84 15.39
CA LYS A 181 4.80 -21.83 13.93
C LYS A 181 3.66 -22.55 13.23
N SER A 182 3.24 -23.72 13.71
CA SER A 182 2.08 -24.45 13.15
C SER A 182 0.80 -23.62 13.23
N GLU A 183 0.54 -22.97 14.35
CA GLU A 183 -0.60 -22.04 14.49
C GLU A 183 -0.56 -20.91 13.45
N ARG A 184 0.63 -20.30 13.23
CA ARG A 184 0.80 -19.23 12.24
C ARG A 184 0.61 -19.71 10.80
N MET A 185 0.98 -20.92 10.50
CA MET A 185 0.72 -21.55 9.20
C MET A 185 -0.80 -21.77 8.98
N LEU A 186 -1.54 -22.14 10.03
CA LEU A 186 -3.01 -22.24 9.93
C LEU A 186 -3.66 -20.89 9.64
N LEU A 187 -3.21 -19.81 10.29
CA LEU A 187 -3.69 -18.45 9.99
C LEU A 187 -3.40 -18.04 8.54
N ALA A 188 -2.25 -18.40 7.99
CA ALA A 188 -1.94 -18.15 6.58
C ALA A 188 -2.88 -18.95 5.65
N ARG A 189 -3.24 -20.16 5.99
CA ARG A 189 -4.24 -20.95 5.24
C ARG A 189 -5.61 -20.31 5.26
N GLU A 190 -6.05 -19.75 6.40
CA GLU A 190 -7.32 -19.02 6.51
C GLU A 190 -7.36 -17.82 5.55
N GLU A 191 -6.26 -17.08 5.42
CA GLU A 191 -6.17 -15.98 4.45
C GLU A 191 -6.24 -16.44 2.99
N VAL A 192 -5.68 -17.61 2.65
CA VAL A 192 -5.80 -18.18 1.30
C VAL A 192 -7.23 -18.71 1.06
N TYR A 193 -7.90 -19.28 2.06
CA TYR A 193 -9.32 -19.62 1.96
C TYR A 193 -10.18 -18.37 1.76
N HIS A 194 -9.87 -17.27 2.46
CA HIS A 194 -10.56 -16.01 2.22
C HIS A 194 -10.37 -15.50 0.79
N LEU A 195 -9.17 -15.61 0.23
CA LEU A 195 -8.88 -15.25 -1.16
C LEU A 195 -9.68 -16.10 -2.15
N ILE A 196 -9.83 -17.40 -1.90
CA ILE A 196 -10.67 -18.31 -2.69
C ILE A 196 -12.14 -17.88 -2.60
N ALA A 197 -12.64 -17.57 -1.40
CA ALA A 197 -14.01 -17.11 -1.21
C ALA A 197 -14.29 -15.80 -1.97
N LEU A 198 -13.31 -14.88 -2.05
CA LEU A 198 -13.42 -13.67 -2.87
C LEU A 198 -13.52 -14.00 -4.37
N LEU A 199 -12.78 -14.99 -4.86
CA LEU A 199 -12.86 -15.46 -6.25
C LEU A 199 -14.20 -16.13 -6.57
N GLU A 200 -14.80 -16.83 -5.62
CA GLU A 200 -16.09 -17.52 -5.79
C GLU A 200 -17.28 -16.53 -5.76
N GLN A 201 -17.12 -15.34 -5.17
CA GLN A 201 -18.15 -14.28 -5.10
C GLN A 201 -18.17 -13.43 -6.35
N GLN A 202 -18.91 -13.84 -7.38
CA GLN A 202 -18.94 -13.19 -8.72
C GLN A 202 -19.46 -11.73 -8.75
N SER A 203 -20.14 -11.22 -7.73
CA SER A 203 -20.91 -9.96 -7.82
C SER A 203 -20.13 -8.68 -7.50
N PHE A 204 -19.03 -8.74 -6.73
CA PHE A 204 -18.18 -7.61 -6.33
C PHE A 204 -16.70 -8.00 -6.28
N ALA A 205 -16.33 -9.07 -6.97
CA ALA A 205 -15.01 -9.65 -6.81
C ALA A 205 -13.91 -8.74 -7.37
N PRO A 206 -12.84 -8.53 -6.59
CA PRO A 206 -11.59 -8.09 -7.17
C PRO A 206 -11.21 -9.08 -8.27
N THR A 207 -10.79 -8.60 -9.42
CA THR A 207 -10.31 -9.46 -10.48
C THR A 207 -8.92 -9.97 -10.10
N ILE A 208 -8.76 -11.28 -9.91
CA ILE A 208 -7.53 -11.91 -9.45
C ILE A 208 -7.01 -12.88 -10.51
N ALA A 209 -5.72 -12.79 -10.80
CA ALA A 209 -5.04 -13.77 -11.63
C ALA A 209 -3.83 -14.35 -10.88
N ILE A 210 -3.63 -15.66 -11.00
CA ILE A 210 -2.54 -16.40 -10.37
C ILE A 210 -1.51 -16.77 -11.43
N THR A 211 -0.28 -16.27 -11.30
CA THR A 211 0.82 -16.61 -12.18
C THR A 211 1.75 -17.65 -11.57
N GLN A 212 2.19 -18.60 -12.40
CA GLN A 212 3.24 -19.57 -12.07
C GLN A 212 4.61 -19.15 -12.61
N HIS A 213 4.65 -18.11 -13.42
CA HIS A 213 5.87 -17.56 -14.00
C HIS A 213 6.67 -16.73 -13.00
N ALA A 214 7.93 -16.44 -13.34
CA ALA A 214 8.73 -15.49 -12.60
C ALA A 214 8.13 -14.07 -12.67
N ILE A 215 8.04 -13.43 -11.54
CA ILE A 215 7.54 -12.06 -11.41
C ILE A 215 8.61 -11.16 -10.79
N PRO A 216 8.50 -9.84 -10.95
CA PRO A 216 9.37 -8.91 -10.24
C PRO A 216 9.28 -9.12 -8.73
N SER A 217 10.41 -9.02 -8.03
CA SER A 217 10.47 -9.04 -6.57
C SER A 217 9.99 -7.74 -5.93
N ILE A 218 9.78 -6.70 -6.74
CA ILE A 218 9.30 -5.39 -6.32
C ILE A 218 7.79 -5.35 -6.43
N THR A 219 7.13 -4.92 -5.37
CA THR A 219 5.68 -4.69 -5.35
C THR A 219 5.35 -3.34 -5.98
N PHE A 220 4.26 -3.29 -6.73
CA PHE A 220 3.80 -2.05 -7.34
C PHE A 220 2.28 -1.98 -7.46
N GLN A 221 1.76 -0.76 -7.53
CA GLN A 221 0.36 -0.48 -7.83
C GLN A 221 0.26 0.67 -8.83
N ILE A 222 -0.65 0.53 -9.80
CA ILE A 222 -0.97 1.57 -10.77
C ILE A 222 -2.40 2.02 -10.52
N PHE A 223 -2.56 3.30 -10.26
CA PHE A 223 -3.83 3.93 -9.91
C PHE A 223 -4.44 4.60 -11.13
N TYR A 224 -5.74 4.41 -11.33
CA TYR A 224 -6.51 4.99 -12.41
C TYR A 224 -7.74 5.71 -11.89
N GLN A 225 -7.99 6.89 -12.44
CA GLN A 225 -9.25 7.60 -12.29
C GLN A 225 -9.96 7.57 -13.64
N ASN A 226 -11.03 6.80 -13.75
CA ASN A 226 -11.63 6.38 -15.02
C ASN A 226 -10.55 5.72 -15.92
N ASP A 227 -10.37 6.17 -17.14
CA ASP A 227 -9.37 5.62 -18.07
C ASP A 227 -8.00 6.31 -17.98
N ASN A 228 -7.85 7.29 -17.08
CA ASN A 228 -6.61 8.06 -16.95
C ASN A 228 -5.73 7.48 -15.85
N PRO A 229 -4.48 7.08 -16.16
CA PRO A 229 -3.52 6.69 -15.15
C PRO A 229 -3.08 7.93 -14.35
N ILE A 230 -3.17 7.87 -13.02
CA ILE A 230 -2.84 8.98 -12.15
C ILE A 230 -1.52 8.82 -11.45
N SER A 231 -1.15 7.59 -11.05
CA SER A 231 0.09 7.34 -10.32
C SER A 231 0.54 5.89 -10.40
N LEU A 232 1.84 5.68 -10.24
CA LEU A 232 2.50 4.40 -10.01
C LEU A 232 3.18 4.46 -8.65
N ALA A 233 2.84 3.55 -7.74
CA ALA A 233 3.54 3.36 -6.48
C ALA A 233 4.40 2.10 -6.55
N ILE A 234 5.65 2.20 -6.06
CA ILE A 234 6.60 1.10 -5.93
C ILE A 234 7.06 1.07 -4.48
N SER A 235 7.04 -0.10 -3.84
CA SER A 235 7.28 -0.18 -2.40
C SER A 235 8.13 -1.37 -1.98
N PRO A 236 9.11 -1.16 -1.06
CA PRO A 236 9.78 -2.22 -0.33
C PRO A 236 8.99 -2.65 0.92
N PHE A 237 7.95 -1.88 1.31
CA PHE A 237 7.17 -2.19 2.50
C PHE A 237 6.25 -3.38 2.23
N ARG A 238 6.21 -4.31 3.18
CA ARG A 238 5.50 -5.58 3.09
C ARG A 238 4.63 -5.77 4.32
N LEU A 239 3.45 -6.30 4.09
CA LEU A 239 2.46 -6.58 5.14
C LEU A 239 2.13 -8.08 5.23
N GLY A 240 2.82 -8.92 4.49
CA GLY A 240 2.74 -10.38 4.54
C GLY A 240 3.57 -10.98 5.70
N GLU A 241 4.03 -12.22 5.51
CA GLU A 241 4.97 -12.83 6.45
C GLU A 241 6.24 -11.99 6.61
N LEU A 242 6.77 -11.90 7.81
CA LEU A 242 7.92 -11.04 8.16
C LEU A 242 7.67 -9.58 7.72
N PRO A 243 6.66 -8.90 8.26
CA PRO A 243 6.27 -7.58 7.81
C PRO A 243 7.41 -6.58 7.93
N ASN A 244 7.56 -5.74 6.91
CA ASN A 244 8.50 -4.63 6.89
C ASN A 244 7.76 -3.33 6.63
N VAL A 245 7.62 -2.50 7.65
CA VAL A 245 6.95 -1.20 7.56
C VAL A 245 7.89 -0.03 7.87
N THR A 246 9.17 -0.31 8.17
CA THR A 246 10.12 0.70 8.64
C THR A 246 11.37 0.85 7.79
N THR A 247 11.75 -0.19 7.03
CA THR A 247 13.05 -0.21 6.35
C THR A 247 12.88 -0.20 4.83
N GLY A 248 13.34 0.87 4.20
CA GLY A 248 13.35 1.00 2.75
C GLY A 248 12.86 2.36 2.28
N ILE A 249 12.85 2.56 0.97
CA ILE A 249 12.38 3.77 0.31
C ILE A 249 11.31 3.38 -0.71
N ALA A 250 10.10 3.81 -0.47
CA ALA A 250 9.02 3.72 -1.44
C ALA A 250 9.02 4.94 -2.36
N SER A 251 8.56 4.79 -3.58
CA SER A 251 8.42 5.87 -4.54
C SER A 251 7.02 5.90 -5.16
N ILE A 252 6.51 7.11 -5.41
CA ILE A 252 5.24 7.32 -6.11
C ILE A 252 5.48 8.36 -7.20
N THR A 253 5.16 8.01 -8.44
CA THR A 253 5.38 8.89 -9.59
C THR A 253 4.14 8.99 -10.47
N SER A 254 3.94 10.16 -11.06
CA SER A 254 2.96 10.41 -12.12
C SER A 254 3.58 10.38 -13.53
N SER A 255 4.84 9.97 -13.65
CA SER A 255 5.52 9.85 -14.93
C SER A 255 4.78 8.90 -15.88
N TYR A 256 4.29 9.44 -16.99
CA TYR A 256 3.58 8.66 -18.01
C TYR A 256 4.41 7.49 -18.54
N ASP A 257 5.71 7.69 -18.78
CA ASP A 257 6.59 6.63 -19.28
C ASP A 257 6.76 5.50 -18.27
N ALA A 258 6.93 5.82 -16.98
CA ALA A 258 7.01 4.83 -15.91
C ALA A 258 5.70 4.03 -15.81
N ILE A 259 4.56 4.71 -15.73
CA ILE A 259 3.24 4.08 -15.64
C ILE A 259 3.00 3.16 -16.84
N LYS A 260 3.29 3.63 -18.05
CA LYS A 260 3.13 2.85 -19.29
C LYS A 260 3.97 1.58 -19.28
N ARG A 261 5.23 1.65 -18.84
CA ARG A 261 6.13 0.47 -18.79
C ARG A 261 5.64 -0.56 -17.77
N TYR A 262 5.25 -0.14 -16.59
CA TYR A 262 4.70 -1.05 -15.56
C TYR A 262 3.35 -1.62 -15.98
N ARG A 263 2.52 -0.86 -16.69
CA ARG A 263 1.27 -1.36 -17.24
C ARG A 263 1.51 -2.44 -18.30
N LEU A 264 2.42 -2.24 -19.22
CA LEU A 264 2.79 -3.25 -20.23
C LEU A 264 3.36 -4.52 -19.60
N LEU A 265 4.18 -4.37 -18.53
CA LEU A 265 4.68 -5.51 -17.76
C LEU A 265 3.53 -6.28 -17.09
N PHE A 266 2.60 -5.55 -16.45
CA PHE A 266 1.42 -6.16 -15.82
C PHE A 266 0.57 -6.92 -16.84
N ASP A 267 0.25 -6.30 -17.99
CA ASP A 267 -0.57 -6.89 -19.03
C ASP A 267 0.06 -8.17 -19.61
N LYS A 268 1.38 -8.18 -19.83
CA LYS A 268 2.11 -9.36 -20.26
C LYS A 268 1.98 -10.51 -19.27
N LEU A 269 2.20 -10.24 -17.98
CA LEU A 269 2.09 -11.26 -16.93
C LEU A 269 0.64 -11.73 -16.75
N TRP A 270 -0.30 -10.82 -16.90
CA TRP A 270 -1.73 -11.10 -16.78
C TRP A 270 -2.26 -12.04 -17.87
N GLN A 271 -1.76 -11.92 -19.10
CA GLN A 271 -2.20 -12.75 -20.23
C GLN A 271 -1.99 -14.24 -19.96
N ASP A 272 -0.84 -14.61 -19.42
CA ASP A 272 -0.41 -15.99 -19.17
C ASP A 272 -0.78 -16.51 -17.77
N SER A 273 -1.61 -15.78 -17.03
CA SER A 273 -2.02 -16.15 -15.66
C SER A 273 -3.36 -16.86 -15.63
N ALA A 274 -3.50 -17.80 -14.71
CA ALA A 274 -4.77 -18.48 -14.42
C ALA A 274 -5.77 -17.51 -13.79
N LYS A 275 -7.03 -17.58 -14.20
CA LYS A 275 -8.13 -16.71 -13.76
C LYS A 275 -9.34 -17.56 -13.39
N ASP A 276 -10.29 -16.96 -12.71
CA ASP A 276 -11.58 -17.57 -12.40
C ASP A 276 -11.41 -18.98 -11.79
N GLN A 277 -12.09 -19.99 -12.34
CA GLN A 277 -12.03 -21.35 -11.83
C GLN A 277 -10.62 -21.94 -11.83
N GLN A 278 -9.79 -21.62 -12.83
CA GLN A 278 -8.40 -22.11 -12.87
C GLN A 278 -7.57 -21.54 -11.71
N ALA A 279 -7.79 -20.28 -11.34
CA ALA A 279 -7.12 -19.69 -10.19
C ALA A 279 -7.55 -20.34 -8.87
N ILE A 280 -8.85 -20.61 -8.72
CA ILE A 280 -9.41 -21.34 -7.56
C ILE A 280 -8.81 -22.73 -7.45
N ASP A 281 -8.77 -23.49 -8.54
CA ASP A 281 -8.24 -24.86 -8.56
C ASP A 281 -6.75 -24.89 -8.18
N LEU A 282 -5.97 -23.93 -8.70
CA LEU A 282 -4.56 -23.78 -8.33
C LEU A 282 -4.36 -23.48 -6.84
N LEU A 283 -5.16 -22.58 -6.27
CA LEU A 283 -5.07 -22.26 -4.84
C LEU A 283 -5.50 -23.44 -3.97
N LYS A 284 -6.57 -24.15 -4.34
CA LYS A 284 -7.03 -25.37 -3.64
C LYS A 284 -5.96 -26.47 -3.68
N ALA A 285 -5.40 -26.75 -4.86
CA ALA A 285 -4.32 -27.72 -5.01
C ALA A 285 -3.04 -27.33 -4.23
N THR A 286 -2.79 -26.03 -4.08
CA THR A 286 -1.66 -25.54 -3.28
C THR A 286 -1.93 -25.75 -1.80
N LEU A 287 -3.15 -25.46 -1.30
CA LEU A 287 -3.52 -25.70 0.09
C LEU A 287 -3.43 -27.18 0.51
N GLU A 288 -3.61 -28.12 -0.41
CA GLU A 288 -3.47 -29.56 -0.15
C GLU A 288 -2.02 -30.01 0.08
N LYS A 289 -1.04 -29.23 -0.39
CA LYS A 289 0.39 -29.53 -0.24
C LYS A 289 0.97 -29.05 1.09
N PHE A 290 0.34 -28.12 1.75
CA PHE A 290 0.80 -27.47 2.98
C PHE A 290 -0.22 -27.65 4.11
#